data_32a90f470279f032a6e6d84e72fa8133
#
_entry.id   32a90f470279f032a6e6d84e72fa8133
#
_cell.length_a   1.000
_cell.length_b   1.000
_cell.length_c   1.000
_cell.angle_alpha   90.00
_cell.angle_beta   90.00
_cell.angle_gamma   90.00
#
_symmetry.space_group_name_H-M   'P 1'
#
loop_
_entity.id
_entity.type
_entity.pdbx_description
1 polymer ?
#
loop_
_entity_poly.entity_id
_entity_poly.type
_entity_poly.pdbx_seq_one_letter_code
_entity_poly.pdbx_strand_id
1 'polypeptide(L)'
;MPALPATRAAIGIITPSGNRVVERVSMSVLGHFPDVSCHFSRTPVFGTTDPYPLGYDWDGMLGAARLLGHAEPDILVWSGSKAGGIRFALDDELAARVDRPLTSSTLALRALLAERGWRRVAIVSPYTAAGGAKVERVFAAEGLTCTAAVHAGLADNLSYAAIPPATIRAMCREAAASGPEVIVAWCTNFPAAPLVAEIEAETGLPMVDSTSLAVWDALRRLGIDPSPAASWGSIFATP
;
A
#
# COMPACT_ATOMS: atom_id res chain seq x y z
N MET A 1 -32.94 6.52 -11.69
CA MET A 1 -31.57 6.35 -11.14
C MET A 1 -30.71 5.77 -12.26
N PRO A 2 -29.46 6.20 -12.45
CA PRO A 2 -28.59 5.53 -13.41
C PRO A 2 -28.41 4.06 -12.99
N ALA A 3 -28.43 3.15 -13.97
CA ALA A 3 -28.15 1.75 -13.74
C ALA A 3 -26.65 1.58 -13.39
N LEU A 4 -26.31 0.65 -12.49
CA LEU A 4 -24.93 0.26 -12.30
C LEU A 4 -24.42 -0.41 -13.58
N PRO A 5 -23.19 -0.10 -14.03
CA PRO A 5 -22.59 -0.81 -15.15
C PRO A 5 -22.42 -2.31 -14.82
N ALA A 6 -22.37 -3.14 -15.83
CA ALA A 6 -22.03 -4.54 -15.65
C ALA A 6 -20.60 -4.64 -15.06
N THR A 7 -20.42 -5.49 -14.07
CA THR A 7 -19.12 -5.71 -13.43
C THR A 7 -18.19 -6.45 -14.38
N ARG A 8 -17.06 -5.85 -14.74
CA ARG A 8 -15.99 -6.47 -15.53
C ARG A 8 -15.05 -7.29 -14.66
N ALA A 9 -14.77 -6.79 -13.43
CA ALA A 9 -13.89 -7.44 -12.49
C ALA A 9 -14.29 -7.09 -11.05
N ALA A 10 -13.92 -7.97 -10.11
CA ALA A 10 -14.16 -7.80 -8.68
C ALA A 10 -12.84 -7.90 -7.90
N ILE A 11 -12.57 -6.93 -7.03
CA ILE A 11 -11.39 -6.89 -6.17
C ILE A 11 -11.84 -7.06 -4.72
N GLY A 12 -11.27 -8.05 -4.02
CA GLY A 12 -11.46 -8.24 -2.59
C GLY A 12 -10.28 -7.70 -1.81
N ILE A 13 -10.50 -6.72 -0.91
CA ILE A 13 -9.43 -6.08 -0.14
C ILE A 13 -9.52 -6.49 1.33
N ILE A 14 -8.45 -7.12 1.83
CA ILE A 14 -8.26 -7.36 3.26
C ILE A 14 -7.56 -6.12 3.83
N THR A 15 -8.14 -5.52 4.88
CA THR A 15 -7.60 -4.32 5.52
C THR A 15 -7.44 -4.50 7.03
N PRO A 16 -6.42 -3.89 7.67
CA PRO A 16 -6.32 -3.85 9.12
C PRO A 16 -7.54 -3.21 9.77
N SER A 17 -8.06 -3.80 10.85
CA SER A 17 -9.32 -3.35 11.48
C SER A 17 -9.28 -1.91 12.01
N GLY A 18 -8.12 -1.43 12.44
CA GLY A 18 -7.90 -0.05 12.88
C GLY A 18 -7.56 0.93 11.75
N ASN A 19 -7.55 0.49 10.48
CA ASN A 19 -7.20 1.34 9.35
C ASN A 19 -8.38 2.23 8.93
N ARG A 20 -8.09 3.52 8.68
CA ARG A 20 -9.08 4.55 8.27
C ARG A 20 -8.79 5.14 6.89
N VAL A 21 -7.72 4.69 6.22
CA VAL A 21 -7.22 5.24 4.96
C VAL A 21 -7.51 4.31 3.79
N VAL A 22 -7.27 3.00 3.95
CA VAL A 22 -7.36 2.00 2.87
C VAL A 22 -8.67 2.09 2.09
N GLU A 23 -9.81 1.97 2.76
CA GLU A 23 -11.12 1.95 2.08
C GLU A 23 -11.36 3.26 1.31
N ARG A 24 -11.02 4.40 1.93
CA ARG A 24 -11.19 5.72 1.30
C ARG A 24 -10.33 5.87 0.04
N VAL A 25 -9.05 5.54 0.13
CA VAL A 25 -8.11 5.63 -1.00
C VAL A 25 -8.49 4.64 -2.09
N SER A 26 -8.72 3.37 -1.75
CA SER A 26 -9.08 2.35 -2.73
C SER A 26 -10.36 2.69 -3.48
N MET A 27 -11.40 3.13 -2.77
CA MET A 27 -12.66 3.55 -3.39
C MET A 27 -12.50 4.79 -4.27
N SER A 28 -11.63 5.74 -3.87
CA SER A 28 -11.38 6.94 -4.67
C SER A 28 -10.60 6.63 -5.95
N VAL A 29 -9.60 5.74 -5.89
CA VAL A 29 -8.88 5.26 -7.08
C VAL A 29 -9.83 4.47 -7.99
N LEU A 30 -10.56 3.51 -7.43
CA LEU A 30 -11.49 2.65 -8.18
C LEU A 30 -12.73 3.40 -8.69
N GLY A 31 -13.01 4.59 -8.18
CA GLY A 31 -14.02 5.50 -8.75
C GLY A 31 -13.79 5.88 -10.21
N HIS A 32 -12.56 5.74 -10.71
CA HIS A 32 -12.22 5.89 -12.13
C HIS A 32 -12.56 4.65 -12.99
N PHE A 33 -12.99 3.54 -12.34
CA PHE A 33 -13.30 2.25 -12.98
C PHE A 33 -14.69 1.78 -12.54
N PRO A 34 -15.76 2.38 -13.06
CA PRO A 34 -17.13 2.13 -12.58
C PRO A 34 -17.63 0.69 -12.83
N ASP A 35 -16.92 -0.07 -13.67
CA ASP A 35 -17.16 -1.48 -13.98
C ASP A 35 -16.27 -2.44 -13.15
N VAL A 36 -15.51 -1.93 -12.17
CA VAL A 36 -14.75 -2.73 -11.21
C VAL A 36 -15.41 -2.64 -9.83
N SER A 37 -15.89 -3.77 -9.30
CA SER A 37 -16.45 -3.82 -7.96
C SER A 37 -15.34 -4.01 -6.92
N CYS A 38 -15.56 -3.45 -5.72
CA CYS A 38 -14.61 -3.55 -4.62
C CYS A 38 -15.30 -3.99 -3.34
N HIS A 39 -14.74 -5.00 -2.69
CA HIS A 39 -15.28 -5.60 -1.46
C HIS A 39 -14.22 -5.57 -0.38
N PHE A 40 -14.61 -5.29 0.87
CA PHE A 40 -13.66 -5.18 1.98
C PHE A 40 -13.98 -6.20 3.07
N SER A 41 -12.92 -6.78 3.64
CA SER A 41 -12.95 -7.54 4.87
C SER A 41 -11.81 -7.11 5.79
N ARG A 42 -11.97 -7.28 7.10
CA ARG A 42 -11.02 -6.77 8.08
C ARG A 42 -10.34 -7.90 8.84
N THR A 43 -9.06 -7.71 9.16
CA THR A 43 -8.31 -8.57 10.08
C THR A 43 -7.90 -7.76 11.32
N PRO A 44 -7.86 -8.35 12.53
CA PRO A 44 -7.52 -7.63 13.74
C PRO A 44 -6.11 -7.04 13.70
N VAL A 45 -6.02 -5.71 13.56
CA VAL A 45 -4.78 -4.92 13.73
C VAL A 45 -5.17 -3.56 14.26
N PHE A 46 -4.88 -3.28 15.52
CA PHE A 46 -5.29 -2.04 16.19
C PHE A 46 -4.38 -1.71 17.39
N GLY A 47 -4.45 -0.45 17.83
CA GLY A 47 -3.72 0.04 19.00
C GLY A 47 -2.21 0.13 18.79
N THR A 48 -1.48 0.02 19.88
CA THR A 48 -0.02 0.16 19.93
C THR A 48 0.72 -1.17 20.08
N THR A 49 0.00 -2.24 20.43
CA THR A 49 0.57 -3.58 20.67
C THR A 49 0.32 -4.48 19.48
N ASP A 50 1.37 -5.13 19.01
CA ASP A 50 1.28 -6.16 17.98
C ASP A 50 1.34 -7.55 18.63
N PRO A 51 0.24 -8.30 18.68
CA PRO A 51 0.22 -9.65 19.26
C PRO A 51 0.98 -10.68 18.39
N TYR A 52 1.29 -10.35 17.15
CA TYR A 52 2.01 -11.20 16.20
C TYR A 52 3.28 -10.53 15.66
N PRO A 53 4.29 -10.21 16.51
CA PRO A 53 5.42 -9.36 16.14
C PRO A 53 6.34 -9.96 15.06
N LEU A 54 6.25 -11.27 14.79
CA LEU A 54 7.09 -11.99 13.83
C LEU A 54 6.29 -12.54 12.62
N GLY A 55 4.99 -12.24 12.53
CA GLY A 55 4.15 -12.78 11.47
C GLY A 55 2.76 -12.15 11.41
N TYR A 56 1.81 -12.89 10.90
CA TYR A 56 0.40 -12.51 10.81
C TYR A 56 -0.46 -13.31 11.79
N ASP A 57 -1.63 -12.74 12.13
CA ASP A 57 -2.77 -13.50 12.60
C ASP A 57 -3.33 -14.31 11.41
N TRP A 58 -2.80 -15.53 11.24
CA TRP A 58 -3.17 -16.37 10.09
C TRP A 58 -4.66 -16.71 10.07
N ASP A 59 -5.27 -16.96 11.23
CA ASP A 59 -6.69 -17.29 11.32
C ASP A 59 -7.55 -16.08 10.94
N GLY A 60 -7.21 -14.89 11.43
CA GLY A 60 -7.87 -13.64 11.07
C GLY A 60 -7.70 -13.30 9.58
N MET A 61 -6.49 -13.45 9.03
CA MET A 61 -6.20 -13.20 7.62
C MET A 61 -6.96 -14.15 6.69
N LEU A 62 -6.89 -15.46 6.95
CA LEU A 62 -7.58 -16.46 6.15
C LEU A 62 -9.10 -16.40 6.35
N GLY A 63 -9.57 -16.03 7.55
CA GLY A 63 -10.98 -15.75 7.82
C GLY A 63 -11.52 -14.60 6.97
N ALA A 64 -10.76 -13.50 6.89
CA ALA A 64 -11.11 -12.35 6.06
C ALA A 64 -11.13 -12.72 4.56
N ALA A 65 -10.13 -13.49 4.09
CA ALA A 65 -10.08 -13.99 2.72
C ALA A 65 -11.30 -14.87 2.37
N ARG A 66 -11.67 -15.79 3.27
CA ARG A 66 -12.87 -16.66 3.07
C ARG A 66 -14.16 -15.85 2.95
N LEU A 67 -14.34 -14.81 3.78
CA LEU A 67 -15.51 -13.94 3.70
C LEU A 67 -15.59 -13.20 2.36
N LEU A 68 -14.45 -12.70 1.87
CA LEU A 68 -14.35 -12.09 0.55
C LEU A 68 -14.66 -13.10 -0.56
N GLY A 69 -14.26 -14.36 -0.38
CA GLY A 69 -14.52 -15.45 -1.32
C GLY A 69 -16.01 -15.62 -1.67
N HIS A 70 -16.94 -15.26 -0.76
CA HIS A 70 -18.39 -15.30 -1.04
C HIS A 70 -18.84 -14.28 -2.12
N ALA A 71 -18.06 -13.22 -2.34
CA ALA A 71 -18.28 -12.24 -3.42
C ALA A 71 -17.54 -12.64 -4.72
N GLU A 72 -16.86 -13.78 -4.73
CA GLU A 72 -16.10 -14.34 -5.87
C GLU A 72 -15.17 -13.31 -6.54
N PRO A 73 -14.28 -12.62 -5.79
CA PRO A 73 -13.38 -11.65 -6.40
C PRO A 73 -12.37 -12.35 -7.32
N ASP A 74 -12.00 -11.68 -8.41
CA ASP A 74 -10.99 -12.15 -9.36
C ASP A 74 -9.58 -12.08 -8.77
N ILE A 75 -9.35 -11.15 -7.82
CA ILE A 75 -8.10 -10.97 -7.11
C ILE A 75 -8.33 -10.52 -5.67
N LEU A 76 -7.51 -11.00 -4.76
CA LEU A 76 -7.40 -10.47 -3.40
C LEU A 76 -6.25 -9.47 -3.29
N VAL A 77 -6.45 -8.46 -2.44
CA VAL A 77 -5.42 -7.48 -2.09
C VAL A 77 -5.24 -7.48 -0.58
N TRP A 78 -4.06 -7.80 -0.09
CA TRP A 78 -3.70 -7.47 1.27
C TRP A 78 -3.21 -6.01 1.33
N SER A 79 -4.06 -5.10 1.76
CA SER A 79 -3.70 -3.70 1.94
C SER A 79 -3.14 -3.46 3.35
N GLY A 80 -1.94 -3.97 3.55
CA GLY A 80 -1.18 -3.85 4.78
C GLY A 80 0.32 -3.82 4.50
N SER A 81 1.06 -3.05 5.28
CA SER A 81 2.50 -2.82 5.12
C SER A 81 3.37 -3.55 6.16
N LYS A 82 2.78 -4.45 6.96
CA LYS A 82 3.45 -5.12 8.08
C LYS A 82 4.65 -5.97 7.65
N ALA A 83 4.56 -6.64 6.50
CA ALA A 83 5.66 -7.44 5.96
C ALA A 83 6.93 -6.62 5.77
N GLY A 84 6.81 -5.34 5.37
CA GLY A 84 7.94 -4.44 5.24
C GLY A 84 8.69 -4.11 6.55
N GLY A 85 8.14 -4.47 7.69
CA GLY A 85 8.80 -4.36 9.00
C GLY A 85 9.26 -5.70 9.60
N ILE A 86 9.00 -6.81 8.90
CA ILE A 86 9.35 -8.18 9.33
C ILE A 86 10.19 -8.87 8.27
N ARG A 87 9.62 -9.19 7.12
CA ARG A 87 10.24 -9.75 5.91
C ARG A 87 9.22 -9.76 4.77
N PHE A 88 9.64 -9.47 3.55
CA PHE A 88 8.73 -9.41 2.39
C PHE A 88 8.07 -10.77 2.09
N ALA A 89 8.79 -11.86 2.32
CA ALA A 89 8.31 -13.22 2.11
C ALA A 89 7.01 -13.58 2.89
N LEU A 90 6.62 -12.81 3.92
CA LEU A 90 5.33 -13.00 4.60
C LEU A 90 4.14 -12.87 3.64
N ASP A 91 4.22 -11.97 2.68
CA ASP A 91 3.15 -11.76 1.72
C ASP A 91 3.14 -12.85 0.64
N ASP A 92 4.30 -13.43 0.29
CA ASP A 92 4.37 -14.64 -0.54
C ASP A 92 3.70 -15.82 0.17
N GLU A 93 3.94 -15.97 1.48
CA GLU A 93 3.31 -17.03 2.30
C GLU A 93 1.79 -16.83 2.39
N LEU A 94 1.30 -15.60 2.47
CA LEU A 94 -0.13 -15.31 2.43
C LEU A 94 -0.72 -15.68 1.06
N ALA A 95 -0.07 -15.26 -0.02
CA ALA A 95 -0.50 -15.60 -1.37
C ALA A 95 -0.57 -17.11 -1.63
N ALA A 96 0.34 -17.89 -1.03
CA ALA A 96 0.34 -19.34 -1.12
C ALA A 96 -0.74 -20.04 -0.28
N ARG A 97 -1.38 -19.34 0.66
CA ARG A 97 -2.38 -19.88 1.59
C ARG A 97 -3.83 -19.59 1.19
N VAL A 98 -4.05 -18.70 0.24
CA VAL A 98 -5.38 -18.37 -0.27
C VAL A 98 -5.63 -19.09 -1.60
N ASP A 99 -6.88 -19.32 -1.93
CA ASP A 99 -7.32 -20.08 -3.11
C ASP A 99 -7.50 -19.19 -4.37
N ARG A 100 -7.11 -17.92 -4.30
CA ARG A 100 -7.28 -16.94 -5.37
C ARG A 100 -5.99 -16.15 -5.62
N PRO A 101 -5.80 -15.56 -6.81
CA PRO A 101 -4.70 -14.62 -7.02
C PRO A 101 -4.67 -13.56 -5.93
N LEU A 102 -3.49 -13.25 -5.40
CA LEU A 102 -3.32 -12.23 -4.37
C LEU A 102 -2.17 -11.31 -4.72
N THR A 103 -2.37 -10.03 -4.47
CA THR A 103 -1.30 -9.04 -4.35
C THR A 103 -1.35 -8.33 -3.00
N SER A 104 -0.35 -7.52 -2.72
CA SER A 104 -0.24 -6.73 -1.49
C SER A 104 0.58 -5.48 -1.74
N SER A 105 0.61 -4.57 -0.75
CA SER A 105 1.52 -3.42 -0.79
C SER A 105 2.98 -3.84 -0.98
N THR A 106 3.41 -4.95 -0.35
CA THR A 106 4.79 -5.45 -0.44
C THR A 106 5.07 -6.12 -1.78
N LEU A 107 4.16 -6.99 -2.26
CA LEU A 107 4.31 -7.67 -3.54
C LEU A 107 4.30 -6.67 -4.70
N ALA A 108 3.41 -5.69 -4.66
CA ALA A 108 3.32 -4.62 -5.63
C ALA A 108 4.59 -3.76 -5.64
N LEU A 109 5.12 -3.38 -4.45
CA LEU A 109 6.35 -2.61 -4.36
C LEU A 109 7.52 -3.38 -4.96
N ARG A 110 7.69 -4.64 -4.59
CA ARG A 110 8.77 -5.50 -5.10
C ARG A 110 8.70 -5.64 -6.63
N ALA A 111 7.50 -5.86 -7.19
CA ALA A 111 7.30 -5.96 -8.63
C ALA A 111 7.64 -4.65 -9.34
N LEU A 112 7.16 -3.51 -8.85
CA LEU A 112 7.44 -2.20 -9.43
C LEU A 112 8.93 -1.85 -9.38
N LEU A 113 9.57 -2.05 -8.23
CA LEU A 113 11.01 -1.78 -8.09
C LEU A 113 11.85 -2.62 -9.05
N ALA A 114 11.51 -3.89 -9.24
CA ALA A 114 12.17 -4.77 -10.20
C ALA A 114 11.93 -4.33 -11.66
N GLU A 115 10.69 -3.96 -12.00
CA GLU A 115 10.30 -3.48 -13.35
C GLU A 115 11.05 -2.21 -13.72
N ARG A 116 11.16 -1.26 -12.78
CA ARG A 116 11.81 0.04 -13.01
C ARG A 116 13.34 0.00 -12.84
N GLY A 117 13.87 -1.09 -12.30
CA GLY A 117 15.28 -1.21 -11.96
C GLY A 117 15.70 -0.32 -10.77
N TRP A 118 14.75 0.18 -9.99
CA TRP A 118 15.02 1.06 -8.86
C TRP A 118 15.60 0.29 -7.68
N ARG A 119 16.69 0.84 -7.12
CA ARG A 119 17.39 0.26 -5.96
C ARG A 119 17.59 1.27 -4.83
N ARG A 120 17.49 2.56 -5.13
CA ARG A 120 17.71 3.66 -4.18
C ARG A 120 16.37 4.27 -3.82
N VAL A 121 15.91 4.03 -2.59
CA VAL A 121 14.60 4.46 -2.11
C VAL A 121 14.75 5.44 -0.94
N ALA A 122 13.87 6.43 -0.86
CA ALA A 122 13.68 7.19 0.36
C ALA A 122 12.34 6.78 1.00
N ILE A 123 12.36 6.48 2.29
CA ILE A 123 11.17 6.00 3.02
C ILE A 123 10.57 7.16 3.82
N VAL A 124 9.26 7.34 3.68
CA VAL A 124 8.48 8.26 4.51
C VAL A 124 7.39 7.46 5.23
N SER A 125 7.30 7.57 6.55
CA SER A 125 6.33 6.77 7.31
C SER A 125 5.85 7.45 8.59
N PRO A 126 4.71 7.01 9.17
CA PRO A 126 4.23 7.55 10.44
C PRO A 126 4.99 7.01 11.67
N TYR A 127 5.81 5.99 11.52
CA TYR A 127 6.36 5.17 12.60
C TYR A 127 7.28 5.93 13.56
N THR A 128 7.49 5.34 14.75
CA THR A 128 8.60 5.72 15.63
C THR A 128 9.93 5.38 14.97
N ALA A 129 11.03 5.97 15.44
CA ALA A 129 12.37 5.64 14.97
C ALA A 129 12.66 4.12 15.04
N ALA A 130 12.23 3.45 16.12
CA ALA A 130 12.41 2.00 16.28
C ALA A 130 11.57 1.19 15.26
N GLY A 131 10.35 1.65 14.94
CA GLY A 131 9.51 1.06 13.91
C GLY A 131 10.09 1.26 12.51
N GLY A 132 10.56 2.47 12.21
CA GLY A 132 11.23 2.81 10.96
C GLY A 132 12.48 2.00 10.72
N ALA A 133 13.35 1.87 11.74
CA ALA A 133 14.57 1.07 11.65
C ALA A 133 14.31 -0.42 11.33
N LYS A 134 13.12 -0.97 11.67
CA LYS A 134 12.73 -2.31 11.23
C LYS A 134 12.47 -2.33 9.73
N VAL A 135 11.75 -1.33 9.21
CA VAL A 135 11.46 -1.22 7.78
C VAL A 135 12.76 -1.06 6.98
N GLU A 136 13.65 -0.18 7.40
CA GLU A 136 14.93 0.04 6.75
C GLU A 136 15.77 -1.24 6.66
N ARG A 137 15.84 -2.03 7.75
CA ARG A 137 16.55 -3.32 7.73
C ARG A 137 15.95 -4.33 6.76
N VAL A 138 14.61 -4.40 6.69
CA VAL A 138 13.93 -5.30 5.76
C VAL A 138 14.18 -4.87 4.32
N PHE A 139 14.07 -3.57 4.01
CA PHE A 139 14.36 -3.05 2.69
C PHE A 139 15.83 -3.30 2.29
N ALA A 140 16.77 -3.12 3.21
CA ALA A 140 18.18 -3.46 2.95
C ALA A 140 18.39 -4.96 2.69
N ALA A 141 17.67 -5.84 3.39
CA ALA A 141 17.72 -7.28 3.14
C ALA A 141 17.16 -7.68 1.76
N GLU A 142 16.27 -6.88 1.19
CA GLU A 142 15.77 -7.03 -0.19
C GLU A 142 16.71 -6.39 -1.24
N GLY A 143 17.91 -5.94 -0.85
CA GLY A 143 18.92 -5.35 -1.73
C GLY A 143 18.63 -3.89 -2.11
N LEU A 144 17.83 -3.18 -1.30
CA LEU A 144 17.53 -1.77 -1.51
C LEU A 144 18.43 -0.88 -0.67
N THR A 145 18.85 0.26 -1.21
CA THR A 145 19.58 1.31 -0.50
C THR A 145 18.58 2.37 -0.04
N CYS A 146 18.35 2.48 1.29
CA CYS A 146 17.60 3.59 1.85
C CYS A 146 18.48 4.83 1.85
N THR A 147 18.18 5.80 0.98
CA THR A 147 18.94 7.06 0.89
C THR A 147 18.56 8.03 2.01
N ALA A 148 17.30 7.96 2.45
CA ALA A 148 16.77 8.64 3.62
C ALA A 148 15.60 7.86 4.20
N ALA A 149 15.37 8.01 5.50
CA ALA A 149 14.20 7.49 6.20
C ALA A 149 13.65 8.58 7.13
N VAL A 150 12.47 9.11 6.79
CA VAL A 150 11.82 10.20 7.52
C VAL A 150 10.56 9.66 8.19
N HIS A 151 10.52 9.72 9.52
CA HIS A 151 9.47 9.12 10.32
C HIS A 151 8.77 10.17 11.20
N ALA A 152 7.42 10.13 11.26
CA ALA A 152 6.65 11.09 12.05
C ALA A 152 6.67 10.83 13.57
N GLY A 153 7.26 9.72 14.03
CA GLY A 153 7.46 9.42 15.45
C GLY A 153 6.22 8.92 16.20
N LEU A 154 5.19 8.43 15.51
CA LEU A 154 3.95 7.98 16.13
C LEU A 154 3.99 6.48 16.44
N ALA A 155 3.34 6.07 17.52
CA ALA A 155 3.28 4.67 17.97
C ALA A 155 1.89 4.03 17.77
N ASP A 156 0.83 4.83 17.79
CA ASP A 156 -0.55 4.34 17.70
C ASP A 156 -1.06 4.34 16.26
N ASN A 157 -1.56 3.18 15.84
CA ASN A 157 -2.04 2.99 14.47
C ASN A 157 -3.17 3.97 14.07
N LEU A 158 -4.05 4.35 15.01
CA LEU A 158 -5.14 5.28 14.72
C LEU A 158 -4.63 6.70 14.44
N SER A 159 -3.58 7.13 15.14
CA SER A 159 -2.97 8.46 14.99
C SER A 159 -2.31 8.65 13.62
N TYR A 160 -1.87 7.58 12.96
CA TYR A 160 -1.26 7.65 11.64
C TYR A 160 -2.18 8.31 10.59
N ALA A 161 -3.49 7.99 10.65
CA ALA A 161 -4.47 8.53 9.72
C ALA A 161 -4.76 10.04 9.93
N ALA A 162 -4.32 10.61 11.04
CA ALA A 162 -4.55 12.00 11.39
C ALA A 162 -3.38 12.93 11.06
N ILE A 163 -2.29 12.42 10.46
CA ILE A 163 -1.14 13.25 10.10
C ILE A 163 -1.56 14.29 9.05
N PRO A 164 -1.30 15.59 9.33
CA PRO A 164 -1.69 16.65 8.41
C PRO A 164 -0.97 16.58 7.07
N PRO A 165 -1.62 16.91 5.95
CA PRO A 165 -1.00 16.95 4.62
C PRO A 165 0.29 17.79 4.56
N ALA A 166 0.34 18.92 5.28
CA ALA A 166 1.52 19.78 5.32
C ALA A 166 2.74 19.07 5.93
N THR A 167 2.52 18.22 6.96
CA THR A 167 3.58 17.41 7.57
C THR A 167 4.09 16.37 6.57
N ILE A 168 3.18 15.68 5.85
CA ILE A 168 3.56 14.68 4.85
C ILE A 168 4.41 15.33 3.74
N ARG A 169 4.01 16.49 3.24
CA ARG A 169 4.80 17.24 2.23
C ARG A 169 6.20 17.59 2.73
N ALA A 170 6.31 18.09 3.96
CA ALA A 170 7.60 18.43 4.55
C ALA A 170 8.51 17.20 4.65
N MET A 171 7.98 16.07 5.11
CA MET A 171 8.70 14.80 5.19
C MET A 171 9.17 14.31 3.79
N CYS A 172 8.31 14.44 2.78
CA CYS A 172 8.67 14.03 1.42
C CYS A 172 9.73 14.94 0.79
N ARG A 173 9.70 16.26 1.04
CA ARG A 173 10.77 17.20 0.62
C ARG A 173 12.12 16.84 1.24
N GLU A 174 12.12 16.57 2.54
CA GLU A 174 13.31 16.13 3.25
C GLU A 174 13.86 14.83 2.65
N ALA A 175 13.00 13.85 2.43
CA ALA A 175 13.37 12.58 1.82
C ALA A 175 13.92 12.75 0.39
N ALA A 176 13.30 13.61 -0.42
CA ALA A 176 13.71 13.91 -1.79
C ALA A 176 15.12 14.49 -1.88
N ALA A 177 15.55 15.29 -0.90
CA ALA A 177 16.89 15.91 -0.88
C ALA A 177 18.02 14.89 -0.82
N SER A 178 17.76 13.63 -0.46
CA SER A 178 18.75 12.55 -0.45
C SER A 178 19.05 11.96 -1.84
N GLY A 179 18.33 12.36 -2.88
CA GLY A 179 18.49 11.91 -4.28
C GLY A 179 18.11 10.44 -4.49
N PRO A 180 16.92 9.99 -4.01
CA PRO A 180 16.44 8.64 -4.31
C PRO A 180 16.00 8.50 -5.77
N GLU A 181 15.75 7.26 -6.20
CA GLU A 181 15.09 6.98 -7.48
C GLU A 181 13.55 7.01 -7.32
N VAL A 182 13.07 6.76 -6.10
CA VAL A 182 11.64 6.79 -5.75
C VAL A 182 11.45 7.11 -4.27
N ILE A 183 10.41 7.89 -3.95
CA ILE A 183 9.94 8.11 -2.58
C ILE A 183 8.86 7.07 -2.27
N VAL A 184 9.00 6.35 -1.17
CA VAL A 184 8.08 5.30 -0.74
C VAL A 184 7.37 5.74 0.55
N ALA A 185 6.08 6.10 0.44
CA ALA A 185 5.22 6.31 1.59
C ALA A 185 4.76 4.97 2.15
N TRP A 186 5.42 4.51 3.23
CA TRP A 186 5.28 3.15 3.73
C TRP A 186 4.44 3.09 5.01
N CYS A 187 3.18 2.93 4.86
CA CYS A 187 2.14 2.53 5.82
C CYS A 187 0.77 2.73 5.18
N THR A 188 -0.06 1.72 5.15
CA THR A 188 -1.41 1.83 4.55
C THR A 188 -2.39 2.68 5.35
N ASN A 189 -2.08 3.02 6.62
CA ASN A 189 -2.85 3.99 7.40
C ASN A 189 -2.25 5.40 7.42
N PHE A 190 -1.28 5.68 6.53
CA PHE A 190 -0.66 6.98 6.33
C PHE A 190 -1.31 7.66 5.12
N PRO A 191 -1.96 8.85 5.26
CA PRO A 191 -2.80 9.40 4.20
C PRO A 191 -1.98 10.15 3.13
N ALA A 192 -0.96 9.49 2.55
CA ALA A 192 -0.06 10.08 1.56
C ALA A 192 -0.58 10.00 0.12
N ALA A 193 -1.39 8.98 -0.20
CA ALA A 193 -1.87 8.74 -1.57
C ALA A 193 -2.45 9.96 -2.29
N PRO A 194 -3.31 10.80 -1.67
CA PRO A 194 -3.86 11.98 -2.35
C PRO A 194 -2.83 13.07 -2.67
N LEU A 195 -1.62 12.98 -2.11
CA LEU A 195 -0.55 13.96 -2.28
C LEU A 195 0.50 13.53 -3.31
N VAL A 196 0.44 12.29 -3.79
CA VAL A 196 1.48 11.71 -4.66
C VAL A 196 1.74 12.57 -5.88
N ALA A 197 0.72 12.88 -6.68
CA ALA A 197 0.91 13.66 -7.91
C ALA A 197 1.46 15.08 -7.64
N GLU A 198 1.04 15.72 -6.55
CA GLU A 198 1.55 17.05 -6.15
C GLU A 198 3.04 16.96 -5.77
N ILE A 199 3.43 15.93 -4.98
CA ILE A 199 4.80 15.75 -4.52
C ILE A 199 5.72 15.37 -5.70
N GLU A 200 5.25 14.53 -6.62
CA GLU A 200 5.98 14.22 -7.85
C GLU A 200 6.23 15.47 -8.69
N ALA A 201 5.22 16.33 -8.86
CA ALA A 201 5.36 17.58 -9.60
C ALA A 201 6.34 18.55 -8.91
N GLU A 202 6.36 18.58 -7.58
CA GLU A 202 7.23 19.47 -6.81
C GLU A 202 8.68 18.97 -6.79
N THR A 203 8.90 17.66 -6.61
CA THR A 203 10.23 17.08 -6.41
C THR A 203 10.91 16.60 -7.69
N GLY A 204 10.12 16.38 -8.75
CA GLY A 204 10.57 15.73 -9.98
C GLY A 204 10.91 14.24 -9.81
N LEU A 205 10.55 13.64 -8.68
CA LEU A 205 10.83 12.24 -8.35
C LEU A 205 9.55 11.42 -8.35
N PRO A 206 9.58 10.17 -8.83
CA PRO A 206 8.47 9.25 -8.63
C PRO A 206 8.16 9.05 -7.15
N MET A 207 6.89 8.95 -6.81
CA MET A 207 6.45 8.61 -5.46
C MET A 207 5.39 7.52 -5.49
N VAL A 208 5.46 6.59 -4.55
CA VAL A 208 4.47 5.54 -4.38
C VAL A 208 3.91 5.56 -2.95
N ASP A 209 2.61 5.35 -2.85
CA ASP A 209 1.91 5.12 -1.58
C ASP A 209 1.49 3.67 -1.48
N SER A 210 1.70 3.05 -0.33
CA SER A 210 1.48 1.62 -0.12
C SER A 210 0.04 1.14 -0.34
N THR A 211 -0.96 2.03 -0.24
CA THR A 211 -2.36 1.68 -0.49
C THR A 211 -2.70 1.76 -1.97
N SER A 212 -2.44 2.91 -2.61
CA SER A 212 -2.73 3.12 -4.03
C SER A 212 -1.91 2.19 -4.93
N LEU A 213 -0.67 1.90 -4.54
CA LEU A 213 0.20 0.95 -5.22
C LEU A 213 -0.40 -0.47 -5.29
N ALA A 214 -0.98 -0.96 -4.19
CA ALA A 214 -1.60 -2.28 -4.18
C ALA A 214 -2.85 -2.35 -5.09
N VAL A 215 -3.62 -1.26 -5.18
CA VAL A 215 -4.75 -1.14 -6.12
C VAL A 215 -4.25 -1.09 -7.57
N TRP A 216 -3.20 -0.32 -7.86
CA TRP A 216 -2.57 -0.24 -9.17
C TRP A 216 -2.10 -1.63 -9.65
N ASP A 217 -1.42 -2.39 -8.80
CA ASP A 217 -0.93 -3.72 -9.16
C ASP A 217 -2.10 -4.72 -9.38
N ALA A 218 -3.17 -4.61 -8.58
CA ALA A 218 -4.38 -5.41 -8.78
C ALA A 218 -5.02 -5.14 -10.15
N LEU A 219 -5.17 -3.88 -10.54
CA LEU A 219 -5.69 -3.50 -11.86
C LEU A 219 -4.83 -4.10 -12.99
N ARG A 220 -3.51 -3.96 -12.91
CA ARG A 220 -2.59 -4.52 -13.90
C ARG A 220 -2.66 -6.04 -14.00
N ARG A 221 -2.74 -6.75 -12.87
CA ARG A 221 -2.89 -8.21 -12.84
C ARG A 221 -4.20 -8.69 -13.44
N LEU A 222 -5.23 -7.85 -13.40
CA LEU A 222 -6.52 -8.08 -14.06
C LEU A 222 -6.52 -7.66 -15.54
N GLY A 223 -5.41 -7.19 -16.09
CA GLY A 223 -5.33 -6.69 -17.46
C GLY A 223 -6.10 -5.38 -17.68
N ILE A 224 -6.31 -4.61 -16.62
CA ILE A 224 -7.02 -3.32 -16.65
C ILE A 224 -5.99 -2.20 -16.75
N ASP A 225 -6.09 -1.37 -17.79
CA ASP A 225 -5.26 -0.17 -17.94
C ASP A 225 -5.50 0.79 -16.76
N PRO A 226 -4.48 1.12 -15.94
CA PRO A 226 -4.65 2.00 -14.80
C PRO A 226 -4.72 3.50 -15.17
N SER A 227 -4.47 3.88 -16.41
CA SER A 227 -4.33 5.28 -16.85
C SER A 227 -5.53 6.19 -16.55
N PRO A 228 -6.80 5.73 -16.46
CA PRO A 228 -7.89 6.58 -15.98
C PRO A 228 -7.66 7.18 -14.59
N ALA A 229 -6.83 6.54 -13.75
CA ALA A 229 -6.46 7.03 -12.42
C ALA A 229 -5.11 7.76 -12.38
N ALA A 230 -4.60 8.28 -13.51
CA ALA A 230 -3.30 8.97 -13.60
C ALA A 230 -3.12 10.15 -12.64
N SER A 231 -4.22 10.76 -12.17
CA SER A 231 -4.19 11.80 -11.14
C SER A 231 -3.70 11.32 -9.77
N TRP A 232 -3.55 10.01 -9.56
CA TRP A 232 -3.06 9.39 -8.33
C TRP A 232 -1.55 9.12 -8.33
N GLY A 233 -0.83 9.57 -9.36
CA GLY A 233 0.63 9.46 -9.46
C GLY A 233 1.11 8.87 -10.78
N SER A 234 2.39 9.06 -11.06
CA SER A 234 3.02 8.69 -12.34
C SER A 234 2.96 7.19 -12.65
N ILE A 235 2.88 6.32 -11.65
CA ILE A 235 2.75 4.87 -11.85
C ILE A 235 1.44 4.50 -12.57
N PHE A 236 0.38 5.28 -12.38
CA PHE A 236 -0.89 5.07 -13.06
C PHE A 236 -0.88 5.58 -14.51
N ALA A 237 -0.02 6.53 -14.85
CA ALA A 237 0.04 7.14 -16.18
C ALA A 237 0.72 6.25 -17.23
N THR A 238 1.41 5.19 -16.81
CA THR A 238 2.08 4.24 -17.72
C THR A 238 1.42 2.87 -17.62
N PRO A 239 0.98 2.30 -18.76
CA PRO A 239 0.39 0.96 -18.82
C PRO A 239 1.36 -0.13 -18.40
#